data_fd4b6fcf84f2bfc577703ab11b57a6a5
#
_entry.id   fd4b6fcf84f2bfc577703ab11b57a6a5
#
_cell.length_a   1.000
_cell.length_b   1.000
_cell.length_c   1.000
_cell.angle_alpha   90.00
_cell.angle_beta   90.00
_cell.angle_gamma   90.00
#
_symmetry.space_group_name_H-M   'P 1'
#
loop_
_entity.id
_entity.type
_entity.pdbx_description
1 polymer ?
#
loop_
_entity_poly.entity_id
_entity_poly.type
_entity_poly.pdbx_seq_one_letter_code
_entity_poly.pdbx_strand_id
1 'polypeptide(L)'
;MNVLGGDLEPCSFDPVTGFFRDGYCRTEGRDPGFHAVCAVMTEEFLEFSRSVGNDLSTPQPQWLFPGLRPGDRWCVVAARWQEALEAGVAPPVLLEATHASALEFVSRDDLEAHAFAE
;
A
#
# COMPACT_ATOMS: atom_id res chain seq x y z
N MET A 1 9.50 5.83 10.69
CA MET A 1 10.53 6.07 9.65
C MET A 1 10.06 5.53 8.33
N ASN A 2 10.22 6.28 7.27
CA ASN A 2 9.91 5.79 5.93
C ASN A 2 11.11 5.04 5.34
N VAL A 3 10.90 4.44 4.14
CA VAL A 3 11.96 3.63 3.50
C VAL A 3 13.19 4.44 3.09
N LEU A 4 13.09 5.77 3.06
CA LEU A 4 14.21 6.66 2.74
C LEU A 4 15.00 7.07 3.97
N GLY A 5 14.56 6.66 5.16
CA GLY A 5 15.21 6.98 6.43
C GLY A 5 14.74 8.28 7.06
N GLY A 6 13.73 8.92 6.50
CA GLY A 6 13.14 10.15 7.04
C GLY A 6 11.85 9.89 7.82
N ASP A 7 11.16 10.98 8.16
CA ASP A 7 9.89 10.89 8.85
C ASP A 7 8.81 10.34 7.92
N LEU A 8 7.96 9.46 8.45
CA LEU A 8 6.86 8.89 7.70
C LEU A 8 5.80 9.95 7.41
N GLU A 9 5.49 10.16 6.13
CA GLU A 9 4.45 11.08 5.70
C GLU A 9 3.11 10.36 5.55
N PRO A 10 1.98 11.08 5.62
CA PRO A 10 0.67 10.45 5.45
C PRO A 10 0.49 9.93 4.03
N CYS A 11 -0.19 8.80 3.91
CA CYS A 11 -0.50 8.19 2.63
C CYS A 11 -1.80 8.75 2.05
N SER A 12 -2.88 8.69 2.81
CA SER A 12 -4.18 9.23 2.37
C SER A 12 -5.14 9.43 3.54
N PHE A 13 -5.89 10.54 3.47
CA PHE A 13 -6.98 10.81 4.39
C PHE A 13 -8.35 10.68 3.69
N ASP A 14 -8.37 10.53 2.35
CA ASP A 14 -9.59 10.39 1.56
C ASP A 14 -9.30 9.54 0.31
N PRO A 15 -9.51 8.22 0.40
CA PRO A 15 -9.98 7.47 1.56
C PRO A 15 -8.97 7.46 2.70
N VAL A 16 -9.45 7.42 3.94
CA VAL A 16 -8.56 7.28 5.08
C VAL A 16 -7.99 5.87 5.09
N THR A 17 -6.66 5.76 5.11
CA THR A 17 -5.98 4.48 4.95
C THR A 17 -5.15 4.13 6.19
N GLY A 18 -4.49 2.96 6.12
CA GLY A 18 -3.65 2.43 7.18
C GLY A 18 -4.38 1.42 8.03
N PHE A 19 -3.63 0.49 8.62
CA PHE A 19 -4.22 -0.51 9.51
C PHE A 19 -5.02 0.15 10.64
N PHE A 20 -4.51 1.27 11.15
CA PHE A 20 -5.15 2.01 12.25
C PHE A 20 -6.15 3.07 11.77
N ARG A 21 -6.33 3.23 10.47
CA ARG A 21 -7.22 4.23 9.85
C ARG A 21 -6.90 5.66 10.31
N ASP A 22 -5.62 5.98 10.35
CA ASP A 22 -5.13 7.32 10.72
C ASP A 22 -4.45 8.05 9.54
N GLY A 23 -4.49 7.47 8.35
CA GLY A 23 -3.90 8.05 7.16
C GLY A 23 -2.45 7.66 6.90
N TYR A 24 -1.83 6.94 7.83
CA TYR A 24 -0.41 6.57 7.76
C TYR A 24 -0.24 5.07 7.58
N CYS A 25 0.75 4.68 6.75
CA CYS A 25 1.13 3.28 6.56
C CYS A 25 2.09 2.83 7.66
N ARG A 26 1.70 3.01 8.91
CA ARG A 26 2.52 2.60 10.04
C ARG A 26 2.13 1.21 10.53
N THR A 27 3.13 0.48 11.01
CA THR A 27 2.94 -0.86 11.56
C THR A 27 3.46 -0.87 12.98
N GLU A 28 2.62 -1.24 13.93
CA GLU A 28 2.97 -1.30 15.35
C GLU A 28 2.44 -2.60 15.94
N GLY A 29 3.20 -3.67 15.84
CA GLY A 29 2.93 -4.92 16.53
C GLY A 29 1.56 -5.59 16.32
N ARG A 30 0.53 -4.83 15.98
CA ARG A 30 -0.84 -5.32 15.80
C ARG A 30 -1.23 -5.53 14.34
N ASP A 31 -0.35 -5.18 13.42
CA ASP A 31 -0.59 -5.33 11.99
C ASP A 31 0.20 -6.54 11.48
N PRO A 32 -0.39 -7.73 11.49
CA PRO A 32 0.32 -8.94 11.08
C PRO A 32 0.63 -8.96 9.58
N GLY A 33 -0.07 -8.15 8.77
CA GLY A 33 0.13 -8.10 7.34
C GLY A 33 1.09 -7.02 6.89
N PHE A 34 1.53 -6.14 7.80
CA PHE A 34 2.38 -4.99 7.46
C PHE A 34 1.79 -4.15 6.33
N HIS A 35 0.71 -3.44 6.62
CA HIS A 35 0.10 -2.48 5.68
C HIS A 35 1.04 -1.27 5.53
N ALA A 36 2.20 -1.51 4.96
CA ALA A 36 3.34 -0.61 5.03
C ALA A 36 3.64 0.14 3.73
N VAL A 37 3.11 -0.31 2.59
CA VAL A 37 3.43 0.27 1.28
C VAL A 37 2.34 1.24 0.86
N CYS A 38 2.66 2.53 0.78
CA CYS A 38 1.73 3.52 0.24
C CYS A 38 1.79 3.50 -1.27
N ALA A 39 0.72 3.07 -1.92
CA ALA A 39 0.68 2.91 -3.37
C ALA A 39 -0.52 3.63 -3.98
N VAL A 40 -0.35 4.05 -5.23
CA VAL A 40 -1.43 4.64 -6.03
C VAL A 40 -2.11 3.50 -6.79
N MET A 41 -3.40 3.30 -6.54
CA MET A 41 -4.13 2.18 -7.14
C MET A 41 -4.22 2.32 -8.65
N THR A 42 -4.04 1.18 -9.33
CA THR A 42 -4.22 1.07 -10.77
C THR A 42 -5.30 0.02 -11.04
N GLU A 43 -5.91 0.10 -12.22
CA GLU A 43 -6.92 -0.89 -12.61
C GLU A 43 -6.34 -2.31 -12.62
N GLU A 44 -5.13 -2.46 -13.16
CA GLU A 44 -4.45 -3.75 -13.23
C GLU A 44 -4.19 -4.35 -11.86
N PHE A 45 -3.73 -3.53 -10.91
CA PHE A 45 -3.46 -4.00 -9.55
C PHE A 45 -4.76 -4.41 -8.84
N LEU A 46 -5.82 -3.61 -9.00
CA LEU A 46 -7.11 -3.90 -8.36
C LEU A 46 -7.72 -5.20 -8.91
N GLU A 47 -7.64 -5.43 -10.22
CA GLU A 47 -8.11 -6.67 -10.84
C GLU A 47 -7.29 -7.88 -10.39
N PHE A 48 -5.96 -7.73 -10.37
CA PHE A 48 -5.08 -8.79 -9.91
C PHE A 48 -5.37 -9.14 -8.45
N SER A 49 -5.49 -8.12 -7.59
CA SER A 49 -5.76 -8.33 -6.16
C SER A 49 -7.05 -9.12 -5.96
N ARG A 50 -8.10 -8.78 -6.69
CA ARG A 50 -9.36 -9.51 -6.61
C ARG A 50 -9.20 -10.96 -7.04
N SER A 51 -8.43 -11.20 -8.10
CA SER A 51 -8.23 -12.55 -8.64
C SER A 51 -7.49 -13.48 -7.67
N VAL A 52 -6.66 -12.93 -6.78
CA VAL A 52 -5.91 -13.72 -5.80
C VAL A 52 -6.54 -13.69 -4.39
N GLY A 53 -7.80 -13.27 -4.31
CA GLY A 53 -8.54 -13.30 -3.05
C GLY A 53 -8.37 -12.09 -2.15
N ASN A 54 -7.76 -11.02 -2.64
CA ASN A 54 -7.59 -9.77 -1.90
C ASN A 54 -8.38 -8.65 -2.60
N ASP A 55 -9.72 -8.72 -2.47
CA ASP A 55 -10.61 -7.77 -3.14
C ASP A 55 -10.55 -6.40 -2.46
N LEU A 56 -9.94 -5.43 -3.14
CA LEU A 56 -9.83 -4.06 -2.65
C LEU A 56 -10.87 -3.13 -3.27
N SER A 57 -11.75 -3.65 -4.13
CA SER A 57 -12.74 -2.83 -4.85
C SER A 57 -14.10 -2.81 -4.20
N THR A 58 -14.44 -3.84 -3.41
CA THR A 58 -15.75 -3.94 -2.76
C THR A 58 -15.75 -3.25 -1.41
N PRO A 59 -16.69 -2.32 -1.15
CA PRO A 59 -16.77 -1.65 0.14
C PRO A 59 -16.97 -2.63 1.32
N GLN A 60 -16.32 -2.35 2.44
CA GLN A 60 -16.44 -3.08 3.69
C GLN A 60 -16.66 -2.06 4.81
N PRO A 61 -17.89 -1.55 4.98
CA PRO A 61 -18.16 -0.46 5.92
C PRO A 61 -17.75 -0.78 7.37
N GLN A 62 -17.85 -2.04 7.78
CA GLN A 62 -17.46 -2.46 9.13
C GLN A 62 -15.97 -2.26 9.41
N TRP A 63 -15.14 -2.15 8.39
CA TRP A 63 -13.70 -1.90 8.51
C TRP A 63 -13.33 -0.48 8.08
N LEU A 64 -14.30 0.41 7.93
CA LEU A 64 -14.09 1.77 7.40
C LEU A 64 -13.41 1.74 6.03
N PHE A 65 -13.76 0.75 5.22
CA PHE A 65 -13.17 0.55 3.90
C PHE A 65 -14.18 0.89 2.81
N PRO A 66 -13.97 1.98 2.05
CA PRO A 66 -14.96 2.45 1.07
C PRO A 66 -14.91 1.72 -0.27
N GLY A 67 -13.96 0.80 -0.47
CA GLY A 67 -13.64 0.27 -1.79
C GLY A 67 -12.76 1.23 -2.55
N LEU A 68 -11.77 0.71 -3.27
CA LEU A 68 -10.77 1.53 -3.94
C LEU A 68 -11.04 1.65 -5.44
N ARG A 69 -10.62 2.78 -6.00
CA ARG A 69 -10.69 3.07 -7.43
C ARG A 69 -9.30 3.45 -7.93
N PRO A 70 -9.02 3.33 -9.23
CA PRO A 70 -7.76 3.81 -9.79
C PRO A 70 -7.51 5.27 -9.38
N GLY A 71 -6.29 5.56 -8.96
CA GLY A 71 -5.90 6.89 -8.50
C GLY A 71 -5.97 7.08 -6.98
N ASP A 72 -6.69 6.23 -6.26
CA ASP A 72 -6.72 6.29 -4.81
C ASP A 72 -5.38 5.84 -4.24
N ARG A 73 -4.98 6.44 -3.12
CA ARG A 73 -3.77 6.04 -2.39
C ARG A 73 -4.18 5.13 -1.25
N TRP A 74 -3.44 4.06 -1.05
CA TRP A 74 -3.78 3.08 -0.03
C TRP A 74 -2.54 2.41 0.54
N CYS A 75 -2.59 2.10 1.83
CA CYS A 75 -1.53 1.34 2.49
C CYS A 75 -1.73 -0.14 2.19
N VAL A 76 -0.94 -0.66 1.27
CA VAL A 76 -1.02 -2.04 0.80
C VAL A 76 -0.16 -2.93 1.70
N VAL A 77 -0.64 -4.16 1.96
CA VAL A 77 0.15 -5.18 2.63
C VAL A 77 1.42 -5.44 1.81
N ALA A 78 2.59 -5.37 2.45
CA ALA A 78 3.87 -5.47 1.74
C ALA A 78 3.99 -6.76 0.92
N ALA A 79 3.57 -7.90 1.47
CA ALA A 79 3.61 -9.18 0.75
C ALA A 79 2.70 -9.17 -0.49
N ARG A 80 1.57 -8.44 -0.43
CA ARG A 80 0.66 -8.31 -1.57
C ARG A 80 1.28 -7.45 -2.66
N TRP A 81 2.03 -6.41 -2.28
CA TRP A 81 2.74 -5.60 -3.26
C TRP A 81 3.82 -6.43 -3.96
N GLN A 82 4.57 -7.24 -3.20
CA GLN A 82 5.59 -8.14 -3.76
C GLN A 82 4.96 -9.15 -4.72
N GLU A 83 3.82 -9.71 -4.36
CA GLU A 83 3.08 -10.65 -5.21
C GLU A 83 2.71 -9.98 -6.55
N ALA A 84 2.23 -8.74 -6.49
CA ALA A 84 1.88 -7.97 -7.69
C ALA A 84 3.12 -7.64 -8.52
N LEU A 85 4.27 -7.38 -7.87
CA LEU A 85 5.53 -7.13 -8.55
C LEU A 85 5.93 -8.35 -9.39
N GLU A 86 5.83 -9.54 -8.80
CA GLU A 86 6.16 -10.80 -9.48
C GLU A 86 5.22 -11.07 -10.66
N ALA A 87 3.99 -10.58 -10.58
CA ALA A 87 3.01 -10.70 -11.65
C ALA A 87 3.10 -9.59 -12.70
N GLY A 88 4.00 -8.61 -12.51
CA GLY A 88 4.18 -7.50 -13.45
C GLY A 88 3.14 -6.40 -13.35
N VAL A 89 2.39 -6.32 -12.25
CA VAL A 89 1.30 -5.34 -12.06
C VAL A 89 1.44 -4.53 -10.77
N ALA A 90 2.65 -4.38 -10.22
CA ALA A 90 2.86 -3.61 -9.02
C ALA A 90 2.46 -2.14 -9.21
N PRO A 91 1.66 -1.57 -8.31
CA PRO A 91 1.24 -0.17 -8.42
C PRO A 91 2.37 0.77 -8.02
N PRO A 92 2.36 2.03 -8.53
CA PRO A 92 3.35 3.03 -8.13
C PRO A 92 3.35 3.30 -6.63
N VAL A 93 4.49 3.64 -6.07
CA VAL A 93 4.72 3.77 -4.64
C VAL A 93 5.11 5.20 -4.27
N LEU A 94 4.53 5.70 -3.18
CA LEU A 94 4.96 6.95 -2.56
C LEU A 94 5.98 6.61 -1.47
N LEU A 95 7.25 6.79 -1.78
CA LEU A 95 8.34 6.34 -0.90
C LEU A 95 8.33 7.03 0.46
N GLU A 96 8.03 8.34 0.50
CA GLU A 96 8.00 9.11 1.74
C GLU A 96 6.89 8.66 2.69
N ALA A 97 5.85 8.02 2.13
CA ALA A 97 4.71 7.54 2.90
C ALA A 97 4.72 6.02 3.10
N THR A 98 5.78 5.35 2.65
CA THR A 98 5.96 3.90 2.81
C THR A 98 6.82 3.63 4.03
N HIS A 99 6.30 2.83 4.97
CA HIS A 99 6.99 2.55 6.22
C HIS A 99 8.22 1.67 6.00
N ALA A 100 9.28 1.92 6.78
CA ALA A 100 10.52 1.18 6.67
C ALA A 100 10.36 -0.34 6.84
N SER A 101 9.34 -0.78 7.58
CA SER A 101 9.06 -2.21 7.77
C SER A 101 8.75 -2.95 6.46
N ALA A 102 8.36 -2.24 5.40
CA ALA A 102 8.15 -2.85 4.10
C ALA A 102 9.42 -3.54 3.59
N LEU A 103 10.60 -3.06 4.02
CA LEU A 103 11.89 -3.63 3.60
C LEU A 103 12.12 -5.04 4.10
N GLU A 104 11.29 -5.54 5.02
CA GLU A 104 11.35 -6.93 5.46
C GLU A 104 10.79 -7.89 4.41
N PHE A 105 9.99 -7.38 3.46
CA PHE A 105 9.31 -8.18 2.45
C PHE A 105 9.67 -7.79 1.02
N VAL A 106 10.10 -6.54 0.81
CA VAL A 106 10.33 -5.97 -0.52
C VAL A 106 11.68 -5.27 -0.52
N SER A 107 12.45 -5.40 -1.61
CA SER A 107 13.72 -4.68 -1.71
C SER A 107 13.48 -3.20 -1.96
N ARG A 108 14.38 -2.38 -1.43
CA ARG A 108 14.34 -0.93 -1.67
C ARG A 108 14.46 -0.61 -3.16
N ASP A 109 15.30 -1.34 -3.88
CA ASP A 109 15.49 -1.13 -5.32
C ASP A 109 14.17 -1.33 -6.10
N ASP A 110 13.38 -2.34 -5.73
CA ASP A 110 12.09 -2.59 -6.37
C ASP A 110 11.11 -1.47 -6.08
N LEU A 111 11.08 -0.98 -4.83
CA LEU A 111 10.22 0.15 -4.47
C LEU A 111 10.62 1.41 -5.23
N GLU A 112 11.91 1.71 -5.31
CA GLU A 112 12.41 2.88 -6.04
C GLU A 112 12.12 2.80 -7.53
N ALA A 113 12.21 1.60 -8.11
CA ALA A 113 11.90 1.39 -9.53
C ALA A 113 10.43 1.68 -9.85
N HIS A 114 9.56 1.62 -8.85
CA HIS A 114 8.12 1.87 -9.00
C HIS A 114 7.68 3.16 -8.30
N ALA A 115 8.62 4.07 -8.02
CA ALA A 115 8.29 5.34 -7.38
C ALA A 115 7.28 6.13 -8.21
N PHE A 116 6.24 6.64 -7.54
CA PHE A 116 5.22 7.43 -8.20
C PHE A 116 5.82 8.75 -8.69
N ALA A 117 5.61 9.05 -9.96
CA ALA A 117 6.06 10.30 -10.58
C ALA A 117 4.83 11.15 -10.87
N GLU A 118 4.79 12.34 -10.28
CA GLU A 118 3.72 13.30 -10.54
C GLU A 118 3.93 14.04 -11.85
#